data_0b8fdfd88ff29fbe99ce8b64ccf3e853
#
_entry.id   0b8fdfd88ff29fbe99ce8b64ccf3e853
#
_cell.length_a   1.000
_cell.length_b   1.000
_cell.length_c   1.000
_cell.angle_alpha   90.00
_cell.angle_beta   90.00
_cell.angle_gamma   90.00
#
_symmetry.space_group_name_H-M   'P 1'
#
loop_
_entity.id
_entity.type
_entity.pdbx_description
1 polymer ?
#
loop_
_entity_poly.entity_id
_entity_poly.type
_entity_poly.pdbx_seq_one_letter_code
_entity_poly.pdbx_strand_id
1 'polypeptide(L)'
;MIRTVILGADTPDAGELIRILSMHPDIELVCAQAFDKEGRALSSFHHGLIGETDLTFTSSPRPAKCNVVLDFSEHGEPGMMKELQKKFPDAKFIRLGRCDDAAENGEWVYGLPEINRKALVRGARFAVVPNSFASMSLVALYPLALNGHLKGDIVLNIEAPQGVLDETDILSVTEEIRSQLVLAQPEFSGKISINTELSNTRRTASLHMDLECALDLEELMKIYDMYDDHHFAFAVIDPVGPSEVAGTDKCVLSLDKTEPEVLHIDASADCRMRGAAGEAVHILNLLCGLHERVGLALKAIDFHPI
;
A
#
# COMPACT_ATOMS: atom_id res chain seq x y z
N MET A 1 6.32 7.38 -22.74
CA MET A 1 6.91 6.80 -21.51
C MET A 1 6.85 7.86 -20.42
N ILE A 2 6.39 7.48 -19.26
CA ILE A 2 6.31 8.31 -18.04
C ILE A 2 7.68 8.22 -17.36
N ARG A 3 8.37 9.36 -17.26
CA ARG A 3 9.71 9.43 -16.67
C ARG A 3 9.62 9.56 -15.17
N THR A 4 10.16 8.58 -14.46
CA THR A 4 10.02 8.41 -13.03
C THR A 4 11.36 8.55 -12.31
N VAL A 5 11.35 9.24 -11.18
CA VAL A 5 12.46 9.40 -10.24
C VAL A 5 12.10 8.68 -8.95
N ILE A 6 13.03 7.92 -8.37
CA ILE A 6 12.90 7.33 -7.03
C ILE A 6 13.87 8.03 -6.10
N LEU A 7 13.39 8.49 -4.95
CA LEU A 7 14.17 8.94 -3.80
C LEU A 7 14.23 7.81 -2.77
N GLY A 8 15.34 7.64 -2.07
CA GLY A 8 15.54 6.52 -1.16
C GLY A 8 15.57 5.16 -1.88
N ALA A 9 16.22 5.11 -3.05
CA ALA A 9 16.23 3.92 -3.89
C ALA A 9 17.00 2.72 -3.31
N ASP A 10 17.58 2.85 -2.12
CA ASP A 10 18.35 1.84 -1.42
C ASP A 10 17.58 1.18 -0.26
N THR A 11 16.27 1.39 -0.17
CA THR A 11 15.41 0.64 0.75
C THR A 11 14.94 -0.69 0.14
N PRO A 12 14.54 -1.69 0.94
CA PRO A 12 13.99 -2.95 0.42
C PRO A 12 12.74 -2.73 -0.44
N ASP A 13 11.85 -1.81 -0.04
CA ASP A 13 10.64 -1.48 -0.77
C ASP A 13 10.93 -0.80 -2.10
N ALA A 14 11.98 0.05 -2.15
CA ALA A 14 12.43 0.64 -3.41
C ALA A 14 13.02 -0.42 -4.35
N GLY A 15 13.69 -1.45 -3.84
CA GLY A 15 14.16 -2.58 -4.64
C GLY A 15 12.99 -3.33 -5.30
N GLU A 16 11.92 -3.56 -4.57
CA GLU A 16 10.69 -4.16 -5.09
C GLU A 16 10.00 -3.25 -6.11
N LEU A 17 9.94 -1.94 -5.82
CA LEU A 17 9.43 -0.94 -6.75
C LEU A 17 10.20 -0.94 -8.08
N ILE A 18 11.54 -0.93 -8.04
CA ILE A 18 12.38 -0.96 -9.24
C ILE A 18 12.11 -2.23 -10.05
N ARG A 19 11.95 -3.39 -9.38
CA ARG A 19 11.59 -4.66 -10.04
C ARG A 19 10.28 -4.54 -10.83
N ILE A 20 9.26 -3.91 -10.26
CA ILE A 20 7.96 -3.73 -10.94
C ILE A 20 8.12 -2.74 -12.10
N LEU A 21 8.78 -1.60 -11.87
CA LEU A 21 8.94 -0.55 -12.86
C LEU A 21 9.81 -0.98 -14.05
N SER A 22 10.79 -1.88 -13.85
CA SER A 22 11.62 -2.41 -14.93
C SER A 22 10.83 -3.21 -15.99
N MET A 23 9.68 -3.78 -15.58
CA MET A 23 8.78 -4.51 -16.48
C MET A 23 7.55 -3.70 -16.90
N HIS A 24 7.41 -2.46 -16.43
CA HIS A 24 6.23 -1.66 -16.69
C HIS A 24 6.29 -1.06 -18.11
N PRO A 25 5.27 -1.29 -18.98
CA PRO A 25 5.37 -0.92 -20.40
C PRO A 25 5.37 0.60 -20.64
N ASP A 26 4.83 1.39 -19.74
CA ASP A 26 4.63 2.83 -19.93
C ASP A 26 5.60 3.70 -19.11
N ILE A 27 6.46 3.09 -18.28
CA ILE A 27 7.36 3.79 -17.37
C ILE A 27 8.82 3.68 -17.82
N GLU A 28 9.54 4.76 -17.65
CA GLU A 28 11.00 4.85 -17.78
C GLU A 28 11.57 5.34 -16.45
N LEU A 29 12.27 4.47 -15.71
CA LEU A 29 13.03 4.88 -14.54
C LEU A 29 14.27 5.66 -14.99
N VAL A 30 14.29 6.96 -14.75
CA VAL A 30 15.38 7.86 -15.22
C VAL A 30 16.38 8.21 -14.13
N CYS A 31 16.04 7.97 -12.86
CA CYS A 31 16.91 8.31 -11.74
C CYS A 31 16.52 7.52 -10.49
N ALA A 32 17.50 6.94 -9.82
CA ALA A 32 17.38 6.26 -8.55
C ALA A 32 18.35 6.92 -7.54
N GLN A 33 17.81 7.67 -6.57
CA GLN A 33 18.62 8.41 -5.62
C GLN A 33 18.92 7.60 -4.38
N ALA A 34 20.20 7.61 -3.97
CA ALA A 34 20.66 7.20 -2.65
C ALA A 34 21.96 7.98 -2.31
N PHE A 35 22.06 8.53 -1.08
CA PHE A 35 23.09 9.52 -0.75
C PHE A 35 24.51 9.02 -0.87
N ASP A 36 24.80 7.86 -0.31
CA ASP A 36 26.14 7.30 -0.13
C ASP A 36 26.51 6.23 -1.17
N LYS A 37 25.71 6.12 -2.26
CA LYS A 37 25.88 5.07 -3.28
C LYS A 37 26.10 5.63 -4.69
N GLU A 38 26.53 6.88 -4.82
CA GLU A 38 26.80 7.53 -6.12
C GLU A 38 27.63 6.65 -7.06
N GLY A 39 27.10 6.42 -8.28
CA GLY A 39 27.74 5.66 -9.33
C GLY A 39 27.76 4.14 -9.16
N ARG A 40 27.28 3.60 -8.04
CA ARG A 40 27.14 2.15 -7.86
C ARG A 40 25.96 1.62 -8.66
N ALA A 41 26.12 0.44 -9.29
CA ALA A 41 25.01 -0.21 -9.99
C ALA A 41 23.87 -0.57 -9.04
N LEU A 42 22.62 -0.38 -9.45
CA LEU A 42 21.45 -0.78 -8.64
C LEU A 42 21.52 -2.27 -8.30
N SER A 43 21.89 -3.10 -9.27
CA SER A 43 22.04 -4.54 -9.11
C SER A 43 23.15 -4.97 -8.14
N SER A 44 24.12 -4.08 -7.84
CA SER A 44 25.17 -4.36 -6.82
C SER A 44 24.65 -4.24 -5.38
N PHE A 45 23.49 -3.65 -5.19
CA PHE A 45 22.81 -3.49 -3.92
C PHE A 45 21.53 -4.35 -3.86
N HIS A 46 20.67 -4.20 -4.84
CA HIS A 46 19.48 -5.02 -5.04
C HIS A 46 19.80 -6.21 -5.95
N HIS A 47 20.33 -7.28 -5.41
CA HIS A 47 20.81 -8.43 -6.17
C HIS A 47 19.72 -9.11 -7.02
N GLY A 48 18.45 -8.97 -6.67
CA GLY A 48 17.31 -9.43 -7.48
C GLY A 48 17.17 -8.71 -8.84
N LEU A 49 17.92 -7.61 -9.05
CA LEU A 49 17.93 -6.83 -10.30
C LEU A 49 19.14 -7.15 -11.22
N ILE A 50 19.89 -8.21 -10.91
CA ILE A 50 21.02 -8.62 -11.77
C ILE A 50 20.49 -9.02 -13.14
N GLY A 51 20.98 -8.31 -14.18
CA GLY A 51 20.54 -8.53 -15.56
C GLY A 51 19.29 -7.77 -16.00
N GLU A 52 18.62 -7.04 -15.07
CA GLU A 52 17.37 -6.32 -15.35
C GLU A 52 17.59 -4.84 -15.65
N THR A 53 18.66 -4.23 -15.15
CA THR A 53 18.93 -2.80 -15.32
C THR A 53 20.41 -2.47 -15.25
N ASP A 54 20.86 -1.52 -16.07
CA ASP A 54 22.22 -0.94 -16.06
C ASP A 54 22.26 0.39 -15.28
N LEU A 55 21.15 0.81 -14.64
CA LEU A 55 21.09 2.05 -13.89
C LEU A 55 22.02 2.03 -12.67
N THR A 56 22.54 3.19 -12.35
CA THR A 56 23.34 3.44 -11.16
C THR A 56 22.64 4.38 -10.22
N PHE A 57 22.97 4.29 -8.93
CA PHE A 57 22.55 5.28 -7.94
C PHE A 57 23.12 6.66 -8.24
N THR A 58 22.38 7.69 -7.87
CA THR A 58 22.87 9.08 -7.81
C THR A 58 22.56 9.68 -6.45
N SER A 59 23.49 10.47 -5.92
CA SER A 59 23.30 11.20 -4.66
C SER A 59 22.37 12.43 -4.85
N SER A 60 22.31 12.97 -6.07
CA SER A 60 21.51 14.16 -6.38
C SER A 60 20.78 14.01 -7.72
N PRO A 61 19.45 13.79 -7.70
CA PRO A 61 18.67 13.57 -8.92
C PRO A 61 18.61 14.84 -9.78
N ARG A 62 19.11 14.77 -11.01
CA ARG A 62 19.09 15.88 -11.97
C ARG A 62 18.49 15.44 -13.31
N PRO A 63 17.30 14.86 -13.35
CA PRO A 63 16.71 14.45 -14.60
C PRO A 63 16.41 15.66 -15.49
N ALA A 64 16.55 15.46 -16.80
CA ALA A 64 16.18 16.51 -17.78
C ALA A 64 14.66 16.68 -17.85
N LYS A 65 13.90 15.61 -17.64
CA LYS A 65 12.42 15.57 -17.58
C LYS A 65 11.99 14.58 -16.49
N CYS A 66 10.92 14.93 -15.80
CA CYS A 66 10.31 14.09 -14.78
C CYS A 66 8.79 14.24 -14.83
N ASN A 67 8.08 13.13 -14.80
CA ASN A 67 6.61 13.09 -14.75
C ASN A 67 6.10 12.63 -13.38
N VAL A 68 6.86 11.74 -12.72
CA VAL A 68 6.50 11.18 -11.41
C VAL A 68 7.74 11.12 -10.53
N VAL A 69 7.59 11.49 -9.27
CA VAL A 69 8.58 11.28 -8.21
C VAL A 69 7.97 10.34 -7.18
N LEU A 70 8.69 9.27 -6.86
CA LEU A 70 8.36 8.29 -5.83
C LEU A 70 9.36 8.46 -4.69
N ASP A 71 8.90 8.85 -3.51
CA ASP A 71 9.74 8.99 -2.32
C ASP A 71 9.58 7.78 -1.41
N PHE A 72 10.63 6.95 -1.39
CA PHE A 72 10.77 5.72 -0.62
C PHE A 72 11.85 5.84 0.46
N SER A 73 12.30 7.04 0.76
CA SER A 73 13.25 7.29 1.82
C SER A 73 12.60 7.12 3.19
N GLU A 74 13.32 6.51 4.14
CA GLU A 74 12.83 6.18 5.49
C GLU A 74 12.31 7.41 6.26
N HIS A 75 12.96 8.55 6.08
CA HIS A 75 12.62 9.78 6.80
C HIS A 75 12.12 10.90 5.87
N GLY A 76 11.83 10.57 4.60
CA GLY A 76 11.53 11.54 3.56
C GLY A 76 12.74 12.43 3.23
N GLU A 77 12.66 13.06 2.08
CA GLU A 77 13.67 14.02 1.58
C GLU A 77 12.99 15.37 1.32
N PRO A 78 12.52 16.08 2.37
CA PRO A 78 11.67 17.27 2.17
C PRO A 78 12.37 18.38 1.39
N GLY A 79 13.68 18.55 1.54
CA GLY A 79 14.46 19.52 0.78
C GLY A 79 14.50 19.18 -0.71
N MET A 80 14.84 17.94 -1.02
CA MET A 80 14.93 17.42 -2.39
C MET A 80 13.55 17.34 -3.06
N MET A 81 12.53 16.93 -2.32
CA MET A 81 11.16 16.92 -2.78
C MET A 81 10.70 18.32 -3.19
N LYS A 82 10.97 19.35 -2.36
CA LYS A 82 10.63 20.76 -2.67
C LYS A 82 11.39 21.26 -3.90
N GLU A 83 12.64 20.89 -4.09
CA GLU A 83 13.41 21.25 -5.28
C GLU A 83 12.82 20.63 -6.54
N LEU A 84 12.46 19.33 -6.49
CA LEU A 84 11.84 18.65 -7.62
C LEU A 84 10.45 19.21 -7.93
N GLN A 85 9.65 19.58 -6.93
CA GLN A 85 8.34 20.24 -7.11
C GLN A 85 8.47 21.57 -7.82
N LYS A 86 9.49 22.38 -7.49
CA LYS A 86 9.76 23.65 -8.17
C LYS A 86 10.23 23.45 -9.60
N LYS A 87 11.11 22.47 -9.83
CA LYS A 87 11.69 22.19 -11.14
C LYS A 87 10.68 21.55 -12.10
N PHE A 88 9.78 20.75 -11.60
CA PHE A 88 8.78 19.98 -12.36
C PHE A 88 7.36 20.24 -11.82
N PRO A 89 6.78 21.42 -12.08
CA PRO A 89 5.50 21.82 -11.49
C PRO A 89 4.32 20.93 -11.91
N ASP A 90 4.42 20.23 -13.03
CA ASP A 90 3.39 19.33 -13.54
C ASP A 90 3.60 17.86 -13.13
N ALA A 91 4.73 17.54 -12.47
CA ALA A 91 5.00 16.17 -12.03
C ALA A 91 4.06 15.75 -10.90
N LYS A 92 3.78 14.45 -10.84
CA LYS A 92 3.07 13.78 -9.75
C LYS A 92 4.07 13.37 -8.68
N PHE A 93 3.61 13.35 -7.42
CA PHE A 93 4.45 13.02 -6.27
C PHE A 93 3.74 11.97 -5.42
N ILE A 94 4.41 10.87 -5.19
CA ILE A 94 3.92 9.75 -4.38
C ILE A 94 4.98 9.47 -3.32
N ARG A 95 4.57 9.32 -2.06
CA ARG A 95 5.50 9.00 -0.97
C ARG A 95 4.94 7.88 -0.11
N LEU A 96 5.83 7.10 0.49
CA LEU A 96 5.49 6.25 1.63
C LEU A 96 5.30 7.11 2.88
N GLY A 97 4.41 6.72 3.78
CA GLY A 97 4.30 7.35 5.08
C GLY A 97 2.92 7.89 5.42
N ARG A 98 2.85 8.72 6.46
CA ARG A 98 1.59 9.21 7.05
C ARG A 98 1.02 10.39 6.28
N CYS A 99 -0.30 10.48 6.29
CA CYS A 99 -1.03 11.62 5.74
C CYS A 99 -0.73 12.92 6.50
N ASP A 100 -0.38 12.83 7.79
CA ASP A 100 -0.07 13.98 8.65
C ASP A 100 1.19 14.72 8.21
N ASP A 101 2.23 13.98 7.78
CA ASP A 101 3.46 14.57 7.23
C ASP A 101 3.22 15.29 5.90
N ALA A 102 2.14 14.94 5.24
CA ALA A 102 1.73 15.53 3.98
C ALA A 102 0.95 16.85 4.15
N ALA A 103 0.43 17.12 5.34
CA ALA A 103 -0.47 18.26 5.63
C ALA A 103 0.19 19.64 5.48
N GLU A 104 1.52 19.73 5.44
CA GLU A 104 2.22 21.01 5.25
C GLU A 104 1.88 21.74 3.94
N ASN A 105 1.29 21.06 2.93
CA ASN A 105 0.94 21.63 1.64
C ASN A 105 -0.54 21.44 1.24
N GLY A 106 -1.39 20.81 2.05
CA GLY A 106 -2.85 20.81 1.90
C GLY A 106 -3.45 20.03 0.70
N GLU A 107 -2.65 19.35 -0.10
CA GLU A 107 -3.08 18.76 -1.38
C GLU A 107 -2.82 17.25 -1.50
N TRP A 108 -2.40 16.59 -0.43
CA TRP A 108 -2.08 15.16 -0.47
C TRP A 108 -3.33 14.29 -0.34
N VAL A 109 -3.50 13.36 -1.26
CA VAL A 109 -4.58 12.38 -1.23
C VAL A 109 -4.08 11.12 -0.51
N TYR A 110 -4.89 10.61 0.41
CA TYR A 110 -4.66 9.29 0.99
C TYR A 110 -4.79 8.23 -0.09
N GLY A 111 -3.71 7.56 -0.38
CA GLY A 111 -3.50 6.74 -1.57
C GLY A 111 -3.99 5.30 -1.42
N LEU A 112 -5.14 5.07 -0.82
CA LEU A 112 -5.82 3.78 -0.84
C LEU A 112 -6.89 3.81 -1.93
N PRO A 113 -6.65 3.18 -3.11
CA PRO A 113 -7.57 3.28 -4.24
C PRO A 113 -8.96 2.75 -3.94
N GLU A 114 -9.11 1.76 -3.09
CA GLU A 114 -10.38 1.20 -2.66
C GLU A 114 -11.27 2.22 -1.93
N ILE A 115 -10.66 3.25 -1.35
CA ILE A 115 -11.36 4.34 -0.66
C ILE A 115 -11.39 5.61 -1.51
N ASN A 116 -10.27 5.98 -2.13
CA ASN A 116 -10.04 7.30 -2.72
C ASN A 116 -9.80 7.29 -4.24
N ARG A 117 -10.16 6.21 -4.95
CA ARG A 117 -9.97 6.08 -6.41
C ARG A 117 -10.41 7.32 -7.18
N LYS A 118 -11.57 7.87 -6.82
CA LYS A 118 -12.13 9.06 -7.48
C LYS A 118 -11.24 10.31 -7.34
N ALA A 119 -10.64 10.52 -6.18
CA ALA A 119 -9.74 11.64 -5.94
C ALA A 119 -8.42 11.47 -6.73
N LEU A 120 -7.87 10.25 -6.75
CA LEU A 120 -6.66 9.90 -7.49
C LEU A 120 -6.85 10.12 -9.01
N VAL A 121 -7.94 9.61 -9.59
CA VAL A 121 -8.23 9.72 -11.03
C VAL A 121 -8.57 11.14 -11.46
N ARG A 122 -9.15 11.98 -10.60
CA ARG A 122 -9.58 13.35 -10.93
C ARG A 122 -8.45 14.36 -11.05
N GLY A 123 -7.21 13.92 -11.03
CA GLY A 123 -6.05 14.78 -11.27
C GLY A 123 -5.32 15.19 -9.99
N ALA A 124 -5.38 14.41 -8.94
CA ALA A 124 -4.49 14.59 -7.79
C ALA A 124 -3.04 14.67 -8.27
N ARG A 125 -2.28 15.53 -7.63
CA ARG A 125 -0.85 15.72 -7.92
C ARG A 125 0.01 15.02 -6.87
N PHE A 126 -0.50 14.90 -5.66
CA PHE A 126 0.19 14.37 -4.50
C PHE A 126 -0.61 13.21 -3.90
N ALA A 127 0.05 12.10 -3.63
CA ALA A 127 -0.56 10.96 -2.96
C ALA A 127 0.40 10.35 -1.94
N VAL A 128 -0.17 9.87 -0.83
CA VAL A 128 0.55 9.15 0.22
C VAL A 128 0.16 7.69 0.17
N VAL A 129 1.13 6.79 0.07
CA VAL A 129 0.92 5.35 0.18
C VAL A 129 0.70 5.02 1.66
N PRO A 130 -0.40 4.37 2.04
CA PRO A 130 -0.66 3.97 3.42
C PRO A 130 0.36 2.94 3.92
N ASN A 131 0.44 2.77 5.24
CA ASN A 131 1.16 1.64 5.80
C ASN A 131 0.48 0.31 5.42
N SER A 132 1.23 -0.77 5.25
CA SER A 132 0.70 -2.09 4.86
C SER A 132 -0.40 -2.59 5.80
N PHE A 133 -0.20 -2.45 7.11
CA PHE A 133 -1.20 -2.89 8.11
C PHE A 133 -2.43 -1.99 8.12
N ALA A 134 -2.24 -0.67 7.92
CA ALA A 134 -3.36 0.25 7.76
C ALA A 134 -4.16 -0.06 6.50
N SER A 135 -3.49 -0.31 5.38
CA SER A 135 -4.14 -0.70 4.11
C SER A 135 -4.98 -1.96 4.27
N MET A 136 -4.41 -3.06 4.83
CA MET A 136 -5.14 -4.31 5.09
C MET A 136 -6.34 -4.10 6.00
N SER A 137 -6.15 -3.38 7.12
CA SER A 137 -7.21 -3.12 8.10
C SER A 137 -8.33 -2.28 7.51
N LEU A 138 -8.01 -1.27 6.71
CA LEU A 138 -8.99 -0.42 6.07
C LEU A 138 -9.76 -1.16 4.97
N VAL A 139 -9.10 -2.02 4.18
CA VAL A 139 -9.82 -2.88 3.24
C VAL A 139 -10.84 -3.78 3.96
N ALA A 140 -10.50 -4.26 5.16
CA ALA A 140 -11.43 -5.06 5.95
C ALA A 140 -12.57 -4.23 6.61
N LEU A 141 -12.25 -3.06 7.16
CA LEU A 141 -13.18 -2.31 8.02
C LEU A 141 -13.98 -1.22 7.29
N TYR A 142 -13.44 -0.65 6.22
CA TYR A 142 -14.03 0.51 5.55
C TYR A 142 -15.44 0.25 4.97
N PRO A 143 -15.73 -0.92 4.34
CA PRO A 143 -17.08 -1.23 3.89
C PRO A 143 -18.10 -1.21 5.04
N LEU A 144 -17.73 -1.75 6.19
CA LEU A 144 -18.59 -1.76 7.39
C LEU A 144 -18.77 -0.34 7.94
N ALA A 145 -17.70 0.45 8.02
CA ALA A 145 -17.75 1.84 8.45
C ALA A 145 -18.65 2.68 7.55
N LEU A 146 -18.50 2.55 6.23
CA LEU A 146 -19.29 3.31 5.26
C LEU A 146 -20.80 3.05 5.37
N ASN A 147 -21.18 1.87 5.86
CA ASN A 147 -22.57 1.46 6.10
C ASN A 147 -23.02 1.61 7.56
N GLY A 148 -22.19 2.20 8.46
CA GLY A 148 -22.54 2.46 9.86
C GLY A 148 -22.58 1.20 10.74
N HIS A 149 -21.83 0.14 10.37
CA HIS A 149 -21.87 -1.15 11.06
C HIS A 149 -20.73 -1.37 12.07
N LEU A 150 -19.76 -0.46 12.16
CA LEU A 150 -18.72 -0.60 13.20
C LEU A 150 -19.28 -0.27 14.56
N LYS A 151 -19.10 -1.19 15.52
CA LYS A 151 -19.55 -1.05 16.91
C LYS A 151 -18.46 -1.54 17.86
N GLY A 152 -18.47 -1.02 19.09
CA GLY A 152 -17.55 -1.46 20.13
C GLY A 152 -16.08 -1.23 19.82
N ASP A 153 -15.22 -1.86 20.61
CA ASP A 153 -13.78 -1.82 20.43
C ASP A 153 -13.33 -2.83 19.38
N ILE A 154 -12.30 -2.50 18.63
CA ILE A 154 -11.73 -3.34 17.57
C ILE A 154 -10.32 -3.78 17.98
N VAL A 155 -10.07 -5.07 17.97
CA VAL A 155 -8.76 -5.67 18.22
C VAL A 155 -8.28 -6.30 16.90
N LEU A 156 -7.15 -5.83 16.40
CA LEU A 156 -6.50 -6.32 15.21
C LEU A 156 -5.33 -7.20 15.63
N ASN A 157 -5.36 -8.48 15.30
CA ASN A 157 -4.27 -9.42 15.56
C ASN A 157 -3.52 -9.64 14.26
N ILE A 158 -2.27 -9.19 14.18
CA ILE A 158 -1.46 -9.19 12.96
C ILE A 158 -0.27 -10.11 13.14
N GLU A 159 -0.15 -11.11 12.28
CA GLU A 159 1.05 -11.91 12.13
C GLU A 159 1.85 -11.41 10.93
N ALA A 160 3.12 -11.04 11.14
CA ALA A 160 3.98 -10.55 10.08
C ALA A 160 5.44 -10.92 10.31
N PRO A 161 6.29 -10.90 9.25
CA PRO A 161 7.70 -11.22 9.40
C PRO A 161 8.43 -10.13 10.20
N GLN A 162 9.49 -10.52 10.92
CA GLN A 162 10.25 -9.65 11.81
C GLN A 162 10.67 -8.34 11.12
N GLY A 163 11.25 -8.40 9.92
CA GLY A 163 11.71 -7.21 9.20
C GLY A 163 10.60 -6.21 8.86
N VAL A 164 9.34 -6.64 8.77
CA VAL A 164 8.19 -5.75 8.58
C VAL A 164 7.75 -5.16 9.92
N LEU A 165 7.70 -5.98 10.98
CA LEU A 165 7.32 -5.53 12.32
C LEU A 165 8.32 -4.51 12.88
N ASP A 166 9.62 -4.75 12.70
CA ASP A 166 10.69 -3.86 13.17
C ASP A 166 10.65 -2.47 12.50
N GLU A 167 10.13 -2.40 11.25
CA GLU A 167 9.99 -1.18 10.47
C GLU A 167 8.66 -0.43 10.74
N THR A 168 7.75 -1.01 11.52
CA THR A 168 6.37 -0.50 11.67
C THR A 168 6.13 0.16 13.03
N ASP A 169 5.75 1.45 13.02
CA ASP A 169 5.23 2.15 14.20
C ASP A 169 3.74 1.85 14.39
N ILE A 170 3.43 0.96 15.32
CA ILE A 170 2.06 0.50 15.61
C ILE A 170 1.13 1.63 16.07
N LEU A 171 1.63 2.62 16.83
CA LEU A 171 0.81 3.75 17.26
C LEU A 171 0.40 4.60 16.05
N SER A 172 1.34 4.85 15.17
CA SER A 172 1.11 5.56 13.92
C SER A 172 0.07 4.87 13.04
N VAL A 173 0.19 3.55 12.88
CA VAL A 173 -0.77 2.73 12.12
C VAL A 173 -2.17 2.80 12.73
N THR A 174 -2.26 2.70 14.05
CA THR A 174 -3.56 2.78 14.76
C THR A 174 -4.25 4.13 14.53
N GLU A 175 -3.51 5.23 14.59
CA GLU A 175 -4.03 6.58 14.31
C GLU A 175 -4.44 6.73 12.83
N GLU A 176 -3.64 6.18 11.92
CA GLU A 176 -3.94 6.18 10.49
C GLU A 176 -5.27 5.47 10.20
N ILE A 177 -5.46 4.24 10.71
CA ILE A 177 -6.71 3.50 10.58
C ILE A 177 -7.88 4.29 11.15
N ARG A 178 -7.74 4.77 12.39
CA ARG A 178 -8.79 5.52 13.08
C ARG A 178 -9.21 6.75 12.28
N SER A 179 -8.27 7.51 11.76
CA SER A 179 -8.56 8.72 10.99
C SER A 179 -9.44 8.45 9.78
N GLN A 180 -9.19 7.38 9.05
CA GLN A 180 -9.96 7.01 7.86
C GLN A 180 -11.35 6.44 8.23
N LEU A 181 -11.44 5.63 9.29
CA LEU A 181 -12.72 5.08 9.74
C LEU A 181 -13.67 6.17 10.27
N VAL A 182 -13.16 7.16 11.01
CA VAL A 182 -13.98 8.30 11.49
C VAL A 182 -14.46 9.19 10.34
N LEU A 183 -13.72 9.28 9.22
CA LEU A 183 -14.21 9.95 8.02
C LEU A 183 -15.38 9.21 7.38
N ALA A 184 -15.39 7.88 7.42
CA ALA A 184 -16.47 7.05 6.87
C ALA A 184 -17.66 6.93 7.84
N GLN A 185 -17.40 6.79 9.14
CA GLN A 185 -18.39 6.65 10.21
C GLN A 185 -18.07 7.62 11.36
N PRO A 186 -18.50 8.89 11.30
CA PRO A 186 -18.16 9.92 12.30
C PRO A 186 -18.57 9.59 13.73
N GLU A 187 -19.63 8.80 13.92
CA GLU A 187 -20.11 8.36 15.23
C GLU A 187 -19.31 7.19 15.82
N PHE A 188 -18.40 6.58 15.06
CA PHE A 188 -17.56 5.49 15.58
C PHE A 188 -16.62 6.01 16.67
N SER A 189 -16.80 5.50 17.89
CA SER A 189 -16.05 5.90 19.09
C SER A 189 -15.28 4.75 19.74
N GLY A 190 -15.35 3.53 19.16
CA GLY A 190 -14.65 2.37 19.66
C GLY A 190 -13.13 2.56 19.67
N LYS A 191 -12.45 1.93 20.61
CA LYS A 191 -10.99 1.90 20.66
C LYS A 191 -10.48 0.92 19.62
N ILE A 192 -9.41 1.29 18.89
CA ILE A 192 -8.68 0.38 18.03
C ILE A 192 -7.37 0.01 18.73
N SER A 193 -7.07 -1.26 18.80
CA SER A 193 -5.81 -1.80 19.32
C SER A 193 -5.23 -2.85 18.38
N ILE A 194 -3.92 -2.88 18.26
CA ILE A 194 -3.18 -3.79 17.39
C ILE A 194 -2.26 -4.65 18.25
N ASN A 195 -2.44 -5.97 18.16
CA ASN A 195 -1.51 -6.96 18.67
C ASN A 195 -0.69 -7.50 17.50
N THR A 196 0.60 -7.70 17.71
CA THR A 196 1.49 -8.22 16.67
C THR A 196 2.17 -9.49 17.12
N GLU A 197 2.25 -10.46 16.22
CA GLU A 197 2.98 -11.71 16.41
C GLU A 197 3.92 -11.97 15.23
N LEU A 198 5.01 -12.71 15.49
CA LEU A 198 5.97 -13.07 14.45
C LEU A 198 5.44 -14.23 13.61
N SER A 199 5.42 -14.05 12.31
CA SER A 199 5.14 -15.11 11.35
C SER A 199 6.43 -15.74 10.79
N ASN A 200 6.31 -16.94 10.24
CA ASN A 200 7.38 -17.62 9.52
C ASN A 200 7.46 -17.23 8.04
N THR A 201 6.60 -16.32 7.59
CA THR A 201 6.65 -15.80 6.22
C THR A 201 7.81 -14.82 6.04
N ARG A 202 8.17 -14.51 4.80
CA ARG A 202 9.26 -13.56 4.52
C ARG A 202 8.77 -12.16 4.17
N ARG A 203 7.53 -12.04 3.68
CA ARG A 203 7.02 -10.79 3.13
C ARG A 203 5.51 -10.60 3.25
N THR A 204 4.78 -11.64 3.60
CA THR A 204 3.32 -11.61 3.73
C THR A 204 2.91 -11.50 5.18
N ALA A 205 1.79 -10.81 5.42
CA ALA A 205 1.14 -10.74 6.72
C ALA A 205 -0.27 -11.29 6.64
N SER A 206 -0.77 -11.76 7.78
CA SER A 206 -2.17 -12.04 8.03
C SER A 206 -2.70 -11.14 9.15
N LEU A 207 -3.96 -10.77 9.05
CA LEU A 207 -4.70 -10.00 10.02
C LEU A 207 -5.94 -10.80 10.39
N HIS A 208 -6.20 -10.97 11.67
CA HIS A 208 -7.43 -11.56 12.20
C HIS A 208 -8.16 -10.56 13.12
N MET A 209 -9.50 -10.49 12.99
CA MET A 209 -10.35 -9.73 13.89
C MET A 209 -11.72 -10.35 14.05
N ASP A 210 -12.29 -10.16 15.23
CA ASP A 210 -13.66 -10.50 15.58
C ASP A 210 -14.45 -9.22 15.85
N LEU A 211 -15.59 -9.07 15.18
CA LEU A 211 -16.42 -7.88 15.27
C LEU A 211 -17.84 -8.25 15.70
N GLU A 212 -18.42 -7.45 16.59
CA GLU A 212 -19.86 -7.54 16.87
C GLU A 212 -20.64 -7.14 15.61
N CYS A 213 -21.42 -8.06 15.06
CA CYS A 213 -22.16 -7.84 13.83
C CYS A 213 -23.39 -8.73 13.76
N ALA A 214 -24.57 -8.14 13.65
CA ALA A 214 -25.85 -8.86 13.55
C ALA A 214 -26.28 -9.19 12.11
N LEU A 215 -25.53 -8.70 11.10
CA LEU A 215 -25.80 -8.99 9.67
C LEU A 215 -25.50 -10.45 9.37
N ASP A 216 -26.27 -11.04 8.48
CA ASP A 216 -25.95 -12.35 7.94
C ASP A 216 -24.87 -12.27 6.84
N LEU A 217 -24.38 -13.45 6.41
CA LEU A 217 -23.29 -13.52 5.45
C LEU A 217 -23.69 -12.95 4.07
N GLU A 218 -24.94 -13.11 3.65
CA GLU A 218 -25.44 -12.59 2.38
C GLU A 218 -25.49 -11.04 2.40
N GLU A 219 -25.92 -10.46 3.51
CA GLU A 219 -25.91 -9.01 3.73
C GLU A 219 -24.47 -8.46 3.76
N LEU A 220 -23.55 -9.16 4.43
CA LEU A 220 -22.15 -8.81 4.47
C LEU A 220 -21.51 -8.85 3.08
N MET A 221 -21.70 -9.92 2.33
CA MET A 221 -21.16 -10.00 0.96
C MET A 221 -21.63 -8.84 0.09
N LYS A 222 -22.91 -8.41 0.20
CA LYS A 222 -23.42 -7.22 -0.50
C LYS A 222 -22.70 -5.91 -0.10
N ILE A 223 -22.28 -5.79 1.15
CA ILE A 223 -21.49 -4.63 1.61
C ILE A 223 -20.10 -4.65 0.96
N TYR A 224 -19.49 -5.83 0.84
CA TYR A 224 -18.18 -5.99 0.23
C TYR A 224 -18.21 -6.03 -1.31
N ASP A 225 -19.38 -6.10 -1.97
CA ASP A 225 -19.56 -5.94 -3.43
C ASP A 225 -19.01 -4.59 -3.94
N MET A 226 -18.77 -3.62 -3.03
CA MET A 226 -18.06 -2.40 -3.38
C MET A 226 -16.65 -2.64 -3.97
N TYR A 227 -16.07 -3.83 -3.76
CA TYR A 227 -14.78 -4.21 -4.31
C TYR A 227 -14.85 -4.92 -5.67
N ASP A 228 -16.03 -5.18 -6.22
CA ASP A 228 -16.21 -5.89 -7.51
C ASP A 228 -15.53 -5.16 -8.68
N ASP A 229 -15.51 -3.82 -8.63
CA ASP A 229 -14.84 -2.98 -9.62
C ASP A 229 -13.36 -2.70 -9.29
N HIS A 230 -12.84 -3.27 -8.18
CA HIS A 230 -11.45 -3.15 -7.77
C HIS A 230 -10.67 -4.42 -8.13
N HIS A 231 -9.38 -4.26 -8.47
CA HIS A 231 -8.57 -5.38 -8.96
C HIS A 231 -7.62 -5.97 -7.91
N PHE A 232 -7.55 -5.37 -6.73
CA PHE A 232 -6.59 -5.75 -5.69
C PHE A 232 -7.20 -5.96 -4.31
N ALA A 233 -8.49 -5.69 -4.11
CA ALA A 233 -9.23 -6.03 -2.90
C ALA A 233 -10.30 -7.08 -3.24
N PHE A 234 -10.39 -8.13 -2.44
CA PHE A 234 -11.33 -9.24 -2.65
C PHE A 234 -11.90 -9.69 -1.32
N ALA A 235 -13.20 -9.96 -1.27
CA ALA A 235 -13.85 -10.61 -0.17
C ALA A 235 -14.37 -11.98 -0.64
N VAL A 236 -14.04 -13.03 0.12
CA VAL A 236 -14.43 -14.41 -0.16
C VAL A 236 -14.93 -15.07 1.13
N ILE A 237 -15.54 -16.25 1.01
CA ILE A 237 -15.98 -17.06 2.14
C ILE A 237 -14.88 -18.09 2.52
N ASP A 238 -14.17 -18.61 1.51
CA ASP A 238 -13.14 -19.62 1.73
C ASP A 238 -11.88 -18.98 2.35
N PRO A 239 -11.21 -19.66 3.28
CA PRO A 239 -9.95 -19.18 3.86
C PRO A 239 -8.85 -19.01 2.80
N VAL A 240 -8.14 -17.90 2.87
CA VAL A 240 -6.98 -17.61 1.99
C VAL A 240 -5.75 -17.35 2.84
N GLY A 241 -4.74 -18.20 2.67
CA GLY A 241 -3.48 -18.06 3.41
C GLY A 241 -2.57 -16.95 2.86
N PRO A 242 -1.66 -16.44 3.70
CA PRO A 242 -0.78 -15.33 3.31
C PRO A 242 0.18 -15.68 2.15
N SER A 243 0.57 -16.95 1.99
CA SER A 243 1.42 -17.38 0.87
C SER A 243 0.72 -17.24 -0.50
N GLU A 244 -0.61 -17.35 -0.54
CA GLU A 244 -1.41 -17.32 -1.77
C GLU A 244 -1.56 -15.93 -2.37
N VAL A 245 -1.13 -14.89 -1.66
CA VAL A 245 -1.07 -13.50 -2.14
C VAL A 245 0.35 -13.00 -2.36
N ALA A 246 1.36 -13.79 -1.99
CA ALA A 246 2.77 -13.41 -2.06
C ALA A 246 3.18 -12.96 -3.48
N GLY A 247 3.90 -11.84 -3.57
CA GLY A 247 4.36 -11.24 -4.82
C GLY A 247 3.27 -10.48 -5.60
N THR A 248 2.08 -10.29 -5.02
CA THR A 248 0.97 -9.53 -5.64
C THR A 248 0.54 -8.35 -4.77
N ASP A 249 -0.14 -7.36 -5.36
CA ASP A 249 -0.73 -6.23 -4.62
C ASP A 249 -2.12 -6.56 -4.01
N LYS A 250 -2.51 -7.83 -4.04
CA LYS A 250 -3.81 -8.26 -3.54
C LYS A 250 -3.88 -8.18 -2.02
N CYS A 251 -5.03 -7.69 -1.54
CA CYS A 251 -5.52 -7.93 -0.19
C CYS A 251 -6.78 -8.81 -0.30
N VAL A 252 -6.75 -9.99 0.26
CA VAL A 252 -7.87 -10.93 0.22
C VAL A 252 -8.43 -11.09 1.62
N LEU A 253 -9.72 -10.85 1.75
CA LEU A 253 -10.49 -11.01 2.98
C LEU A 253 -11.26 -12.33 2.93
N SER A 254 -11.22 -13.09 4.01
CA SER A 254 -12.08 -14.22 4.26
C SER A 254 -13.10 -13.85 5.34
N LEU A 255 -14.39 -14.00 5.04
CA LEU A 255 -15.49 -13.63 5.94
C LEU A 255 -16.17 -14.91 6.47
N ASP A 256 -16.23 -15.04 7.77
CA ASP A 256 -16.93 -16.15 8.43
C ASP A 256 -17.98 -15.65 9.44
N LYS A 257 -19.13 -16.30 9.43
CA LYS A 257 -20.30 -16.01 10.27
C LYS A 257 -20.84 -17.29 10.91
N THR A 258 -19.94 -18.11 11.45
CA THR A 258 -20.33 -19.31 12.21
C THR A 258 -21.09 -18.98 13.49
N GLU A 259 -20.81 -17.80 14.09
CA GLU A 259 -21.53 -17.28 15.24
C GLU A 259 -22.48 -16.13 14.81
N PRO A 260 -23.80 -16.17 15.16
CA PRO A 260 -24.77 -15.20 14.66
C PRO A 260 -24.44 -13.72 14.92
N GLU A 261 -23.84 -13.43 16.07
CA GLU A 261 -23.53 -12.06 16.51
C GLU A 261 -22.07 -11.66 16.29
N VAL A 262 -21.22 -12.56 15.77
CA VAL A 262 -19.80 -12.31 15.55
C VAL A 262 -19.47 -12.46 14.07
N LEU A 263 -18.79 -11.49 13.52
CA LEU A 263 -18.14 -11.53 12.21
C LEU A 263 -16.65 -11.78 12.42
N HIS A 264 -16.16 -12.90 11.92
CA HIS A 264 -14.74 -13.19 11.84
C HIS A 264 -14.22 -12.71 10.48
N ILE A 265 -13.16 -11.91 10.49
CA ILE A 265 -12.47 -11.45 9.28
C ILE A 265 -11.01 -11.85 9.35
N ASP A 266 -10.57 -12.62 8.38
CA ASP A 266 -9.15 -12.86 8.11
C ASP A 266 -8.75 -12.08 6.85
N ALA A 267 -7.61 -11.39 6.89
CA ALA A 267 -7.07 -10.71 5.72
C ALA A 267 -5.63 -11.16 5.48
N SER A 268 -5.27 -11.32 4.22
CA SER A 268 -3.92 -11.67 3.78
C SER A 268 -3.40 -10.70 2.73
N ALA A 269 -2.16 -10.23 2.89
CA ALA A 269 -1.49 -9.37 1.93
C ALA A 269 0.03 -9.53 1.96
N ASP A 270 0.68 -9.12 0.89
CA ASP A 270 2.14 -9.02 0.80
C ASP A 270 2.58 -7.60 1.18
N CYS A 271 3.26 -7.44 2.31
CA CYS A 271 3.63 -6.13 2.87
C CYS A 271 4.71 -5.38 2.06
N ARG A 272 5.39 -6.01 1.12
CA ARG A 272 6.30 -5.32 0.18
C ARG A 272 5.58 -4.87 -1.08
N MET A 273 4.34 -5.32 -1.27
CA MET A 273 3.45 -4.91 -2.35
C MET A 273 2.36 -3.98 -1.82
N ARG A 274 1.48 -4.48 -0.98
CA ARG A 274 0.38 -3.74 -0.35
C ARG A 274 0.92 -2.76 0.69
N GLY A 275 0.56 -1.49 0.60
CA GLY A 275 1.10 -0.42 1.44
C GLY A 275 2.59 -0.11 1.17
N ALA A 276 3.12 -0.55 0.04
CA ALA A 276 4.50 -0.37 -0.38
C ALA A 276 4.61 -0.24 -1.91
N ALA A 277 5.49 -1.00 -2.55
CA ALA A 277 5.82 -0.87 -3.97
C ALA A 277 4.62 -1.11 -4.90
N GLY A 278 3.83 -2.13 -4.67
CA GLY A 278 2.66 -2.46 -5.50
C GLY A 278 1.61 -1.36 -5.45
N GLU A 279 1.23 -0.94 -4.25
CA GLU A 279 0.25 0.13 -4.07
C GLU A 279 0.75 1.49 -4.61
N ALA A 280 2.05 1.78 -4.49
CA ALA A 280 2.64 2.97 -5.11
C ALA A 280 2.51 2.96 -6.64
N VAL A 281 2.69 1.80 -7.30
CA VAL A 281 2.48 1.65 -8.74
C VAL A 281 1.00 1.71 -9.10
N HIS A 282 0.11 1.15 -8.28
CA HIS A 282 -1.34 1.29 -8.45
C HIS A 282 -1.75 2.77 -8.44
N ILE A 283 -1.30 3.53 -7.44
CA ILE A 283 -1.52 4.98 -7.34
C ILE A 283 -0.94 5.69 -8.56
N LEU A 284 0.29 5.39 -8.95
CA LEU A 284 0.97 5.99 -10.10
C LEU A 284 0.13 5.79 -11.38
N ASN A 285 -0.37 4.59 -11.60
CA ASN A 285 -1.22 4.28 -12.75
C ASN A 285 -2.46 5.18 -12.78
N LEU A 286 -3.17 5.29 -11.66
CA LEU A 286 -4.37 6.13 -11.54
C LEU A 286 -4.06 7.61 -11.75
N LEU A 287 -2.99 8.14 -11.12
CA LEU A 287 -2.58 9.53 -11.27
C LEU A 287 -2.17 9.88 -12.71
N CYS A 288 -1.64 8.90 -13.45
CA CYS A 288 -1.20 9.06 -14.83
C CYS A 288 -2.27 8.70 -15.88
N GLY A 289 -3.48 8.33 -15.46
CA GLY A 289 -4.57 7.93 -16.34
C GLY A 289 -4.36 6.59 -17.04
N LEU A 290 -3.53 5.73 -16.48
CA LEU A 290 -3.34 4.35 -16.93
C LEU A 290 -4.37 3.43 -16.27
N HIS A 291 -4.55 2.25 -16.88
CA HIS A 291 -5.35 1.21 -16.22
C HIS A 291 -4.59 0.69 -14.97
N GLU A 292 -5.26 0.57 -13.86
CA GLU A 292 -4.68 0.24 -12.55
C GLU A 292 -3.83 -1.04 -12.51
N ARG A 293 -4.11 -2.03 -13.36
CA ARG A 293 -3.39 -3.30 -13.44
C ARG A 293 -2.10 -3.26 -14.28
N VAL A 294 -1.80 -2.16 -14.97
CA VAL A 294 -0.60 -2.08 -15.81
C VAL A 294 0.65 -2.27 -14.93
N GLY A 295 1.53 -3.19 -15.31
CA GLY A 295 2.70 -3.56 -14.51
C GLY A 295 2.41 -4.38 -13.24
N LEU A 296 1.12 -4.51 -12.83
CA LEU A 296 0.70 -5.19 -11.62
C LEU A 296 -0.10 -6.49 -11.85
N ALA A 297 -0.16 -6.98 -13.09
CA ALA A 297 -0.81 -8.27 -13.41
C ALA A 297 0.02 -9.47 -12.95
N LEU A 298 0.63 -9.36 -11.78
CA LEU A 298 1.49 -10.35 -11.15
C LEU A 298 0.67 -11.53 -10.64
N LYS A 299 1.30 -12.71 -10.61
CA LYS A 299 0.72 -13.93 -10.05
C LYS A 299 1.37 -14.23 -8.71
N ALA A 300 0.61 -14.83 -7.82
CA ALA A 300 1.17 -15.36 -6.59
C ALA A 300 2.32 -16.32 -6.90
N ILE A 301 3.36 -16.27 -6.07
CA ILE A 301 4.57 -17.07 -6.26
C ILE A 301 4.54 -18.37 -5.46
N ASP A 302 3.53 -18.54 -4.62
CA ASP A 302 3.34 -19.73 -3.80
C ASP A 302 1.88 -20.19 -3.86
N PHE A 303 1.67 -21.50 -3.84
CA PHE A 303 0.36 -22.14 -3.88
C PHE A 303 0.37 -23.31 -2.91
N HIS A 304 -0.42 -23.24 -1.86
CA HIS A 304 -0.64 -24.38 -0.99
C HIS A 304 -1.74 -25.29 -1.54
N PRO A 305 -1.52 -26.60 -1.64
CA PRO A 305 -2.61 -27.53 -1.85
C PRO A 305 -3.52 -27.49 -0.60
N ILE A 306 -4.80 -27.28 -0.82
CA ILE A 306 -5.85 -27.36 0.20
C ILE A 306 -5.97 -28.81 0.68
#